data_2ac6f19032403369eccf04a0b8eba0f8
#
_entry.id   2ac6f19032403369eccf04a0b8eba0f8
#
_cell.length_a   1.000
_cell.length_b   1.000
_cell.length_c   1.000
_cell.angle_alpha   90.00
_cell.angle_beta   90.00
_cell.angle_gamma   90.00
#
_symmetry.space_group_name_H-M   'P 1'
#
loop_
_entity.id
_entity.type
_entity.pdbx_description
1 polymer ?
#
loop_
_entity_poly.entity_id
_entity_poly.type
_entity_poly.pdbx_seq_one_letter_code
_entity_poly.pdbx_strand_id
1 'polypeptide(L)'
;GTDAISGWPIPAATDIAFVLGILAIFGRGMPKEARIFLLALAIFDDLVAILIIAIFYTASPQPIWLLATVAIAIAFRFAETSKLKNKWLIRAAFGLGLWYTVYQAGVHATIAGVLLGILIPAARAHRVIAKVQPATNFVILPLFAFTAVAVVIPAMTGDSNPVFTGIFLGLAVGKVVGISIAAIVANRLLGPEDRLPLNALDFIPLGFLAGVGFTVSLLMAHLAFLSDPELYAQAVL
;
A
#
# COMPACT_ATOMS: atom_id res chain seq x y z
N GLY A 1 -12.89 6.89 -23.10
CA GLY A 1 -13.13 5.73 -22.67
C GLY A 1 -12.15 4.71 -22.14
N THR A 2 -11.18 4.23 -22.93
CA THR A 2 -10.26 3.17 -22.51
C THR A 2 -9.25 3.63 -21.45
N ASP A 3 -8.85 4.89 -21.48
CA ASP A 3 -7.84 5.48 -20.59
C ASP A 3 -8.34 5.59 -19.14
N ALA A 4 -9.62 5.84 -18.92
CA ALA A 4 -10.24 5.88 -17.60
C ALA A 4 -10.21 4.51 -16.88
N ILE A 5 -10.18 3.39 -17.64
CA ILE A 5 -10.10 2.04 -17.08
C ILE A 5 -8.77 1.81 -16.36
N SER A 6 -7.69 2.49 -16.74
CA SER A 6 -6.40 2.36 -16.06
C SER A 6 -6.45 2.71 -14.56
N GLY A 7 -7.44 3.49 -14.14
CA GLY A 7 -7.68 3.85 -12.74
C GLY A 7 -8.37 2.79 -11.87
N TRP A 8 -8.73 1.61 -12.42
CA TRP A 8 -9.46 0.56 -11.68
C TRP A 8 -8.79 0.13 -10.35
N PRO A 9 -7.44 0.15 -10.19
CA PRO A 9 -6.84 -0.27 -8.94
C PRO A 9 -6.85 0.80 -7.85
N ILE A 10 -7.15 2.06 -8.18
CA ILE A 10 -7.12 3.18 -7.21
C ILE A 10 -7.98 2.89 -5.98
N PRO A 11 -9.23 2.39 -6.11
CA PRO A 11 -10.05 2.05 -4.96
C PRO A 11 -9.56 0.84 -4.14
N ALA A 12 -8.61 0.04 -4.65
CA ALA A 12 -8.15 -1.15 -3.94
C ALA A 12 -7.26 -0.83 -2.73
N ALA A 13 -6.62 0.35 -2.70
CA ALA A 13 -5.66 0.70 -1.65
C ALA A 13 -6.30 1.09 -0.32
N THR A 14 -5.67 0.70 0.81
CA THR A 14 -6.02 1.11 2.18
C THR A 14 -4.87 1.90 2.79
N ASP A 15 -5.15 2.99 3.51
CA ASP A 15 -4.12 3.74 4.23
C ASP A 15 -4.01 3.28 5.68
N ILE A 16 -3.00 2.46 5.97
CA ILE A 16 -2.74 1.93 7.32
C ILE A 16 -2.52 3.06 8.33
N ALA A 17 -1.79 4.11 7.96
CA ALA A 17 -1.46 5.20 8.89
C ALA A 17 -2.73 5.96 9.28
N PHE A 18 -3.61 6.21 8.32
CA PHE A 18 -4.90 6.87 8.56
C PHE A 18 -5.82 6.00 9.42
N VAL A 19 -5.91 4.72 9.10
CA VAL A 19 -6.67 3.74 9.88
C VAL A 19 -6.19 3.67 11.33
N LEU A 20 -4.87 3.62 11.56
CA LEU A 20 -4.29 3.65 12.90
C LEU A 20 -4.59 4.94 13.63
N GLY A 21 -4.57 6.09 12.95
CA GLY A 21 -4.94 7.39 13.50
C GLY A 21 -6.40 7.41 13.96
N ILE A 22 -7.32 6.94 13.15
CA ILE A 22 -8.74 6.83 13.50
C ILE A 22 -8.92 5.87 14.68
N LEU A 23 -8.27 4.71 14.67
CA LEU A 23 -8.33 3.74 15.76
C LEU A 23 -7.75 4.29 17.07
N ALA A 24 -6.76 5.16 17.02
CA ALA A 24 -6.20 5.79 18.22
C ALA A 24 -7.19 6.74 18.89
N ILE A 25 -8.03 7.42 18.09
CA ILE A 25 -9.01 8.41 18.58
C ILE A 25 -10.33 7.73 18.94
N PHE A 26 -10.87 6.93 18.01
CA PHE A 26 -12.23 6.38 18.09
C PHE A 26 -12.28 4.89 18.43
N GLY A 27 -11.13 4.20 18.42
CA GLY A 27 -11.05 2.74 18.64
C GLY A 27 -11.22 2.30 20.11
N ARG A 28 -11.55 3.21 21.04
CA ARG A 28 -11.85 2.87 22.45
C ARG A 28 -13.09 2.00 22.49
N GLY A 29 -12.96 0.78 23.03
CA GLY A 29 -14.05 -0.21 23.09
C GLY A 29 -14.14 -1.18 21.90
N MET A 30 -13.34 -1.00 20.86
CA MET A 30 -13.26 -1.96 19.77
C MET A 30 -12.59 -3.27 20.24
N PRO A 31 -13.16 -4.45 19.92
CA PRO A 31 -12.54 -5.74 20.22
C PRO A 31 -11.12 -5.83 19.66
N LYS A 32 -10.23 -6.49 20.39
CA LYS A 32 -8.82 -6.66 19.98
C LYS A 32 -8.72 -7.38 18.63
N GLU A 33 -9.58 -8.34 18.42
CA GLU A 33 -9.66 -9.18 17.22
C GLU A 33 -10.04 -8.35 15.98
N ALA A 34 -10.98 -7.42 16.11
CA ALA A 34 -11.36 -6.49 15.06
C ALA A 34 -10.19 -5.59 14.65
N ARG A 35 -9.40 -5.11 15.62
CA ARG A 35 -8.21 -4.31 15.37
C ARG A 35 -7.12 -5.12 14.66
N ILE A 36 -6.88 -6.36 15.10
CA ILE A 36 -5.90 -7.26 14.46
C ILE A 36 -6.33 -7.57 13.03
N PHE A 37 -7.62 -7.88 12.82
CA PHE A 37 -8.18 -8.12 11.50
C PHE A 37 -7.96 -6.93 10.56
N LEU A 38 -8.30 -5.73 11.01
CA LEU A 38 -8.17 -4.52 10.20
C LEU A 38 -6.71 -4.21 9.83
N LEU A 39 -5.78 -4.39 10.78
CA LEU A 39 -4.35 -4.21 10.52
C LEU A 39 -3.80 -5.27 9.55
N ALA A 40 -4.20 -6.52 9.71
CA ALA A 40 -3.81 -7.58 8.78
C ALA A 40 -4.35 -7.31 7.38
N LEU A 41 -5.64 -6.93 7.27
CA LEU A 41 -6.26 -6.57 6.00
C LEU A 41 -5.49 -5.44 5.31
N ALA A 42 -5.18 -4.36 6.04
CA ALA A 42 -4.47 -3.22 5.47
C ALA A 42 -3.06 -3.59 4.98
N ILE A 43 -2.33 -4.47 5.69
CA ILE A 43 -1.03 -4.98 5.25
C ILE A 43 -1.17 -5.81 3.97
N PHE A 44 -2.20 -6.65 3.86
CA PHE A 44 -2.45 -7.43 2.65
C PHE A 44 -2.87 -6.55 1.47
N ASP A 45 -3.72 -5.54 1.69
CA ASP A 45 -4.10 -4.56 0.67
C ASP A 45 -2.88 -3.83 0.11
N ASP A 46 -1.97 -3.36 0.96
CA ASP A 46 -0.73 -2.71 0.53
C ASP A 46 0.15 -3.66 -0.29
N LEU A 47 0.27 -4.92 0.13
CA LEU A 47 1.03 -5.92 -0.62
C LEU A 47 0.42 -6.16 -2.01
N VAL A 48 -0.90 -6.31 -2.09
CA VAL A 48 -1.63 -6.47 -3.36
C VAL A 48 -1.49 -5.22 -4.22
N ALA A 49 -1.60 -4.03 -3.63
CA ALA A 49 -1.40 -2.76 -4.33
C ALA A 49 -0.02 -2.68 -4.98
N ILE A 50 1.04 -3.04 -4.25
CA ILE A 50 2.41 -3.07 -4.77
C ILE A 50 2.57 -4.11 -5.89
N LEU A 51 1.93 -5.28 -5.78
CA LEU A 51 1.95 -6.29 -6.84
C LEU A 51 1.22 -5.81 -8.10
N ILE A 52 0.09 -5.13 -7.95
CA ILE A 52 -0.63 -4.51 -9.07
C ILE A 52 0.26 -3.47 -9.75
N ILE A 53 0.91 -2.60 -8.99
CA ILE A 53 1.86 -1.61 -9.53
C ILE A 53 2.98 -2.31 -10.30
N ALA A 54 3.54 -3.38 -9.74
CA ALA A 54 4.62 -4.14 -10.36
C ALA A 54 4.23 -4.78 -11.69
N ILE A 55 3.01 -5.28 -11.80
CA ILE A 55 2.55 -6.05 -12.96
C ILE A 55 1.99 -5.12 -14.05
N PHE A 56 1.16 -4.16 -13.68
CA PHE A 56 0.37 -3.35 -14.63
C PHE A 56 1.02 -2.02 -14.97
N TYR A 57 1.87 -1.46 -14.11
CA TYR A 57 2.49 -0.15 -14.31
C TYR A 57 4.01 -0.23 -14.55
N THR A 58 4.54 -1.42 -14.82
CA THR A 58 5.95 -1.58 -15.23
C THR A 58 6.07 -1.31 -16.72
N ALA A 59 6.83 -0.27 -17.07
CA ALA A 59 7.17 0.03 -18.45
C ALA A 59 8.40 -0.79 -18.86
N SER A 60 8.33 -1.46 -20.02
CA SER A 60 9.45 -2.13 -20.72
C SER A 60 10.59 -2.67 -19.82
N PRO A 61 10.39 -3.80 -19.13
CA PRO A 61 11.36 -4.34 -18.19
C PRO A 61 12.68 -4.70 -18.89
N GLN A 62 13.81 -4.24 -18.33
CA GLN A 62 15.15 -4.52 -18.87
C GLN A 62 15.76 -5.72 -18.16
N PRO A 63 15.97 -6.86 -18.86
CA PRO A 63 16.41 -8.12 -18.24
C PRO A 63 17.77 -8.02 -17.53
N ILE A 64 18.69 -7.23 -18.07
CA ILE A 64 20.02 -7.06 -17.48
C ILE A 64 19.96 -6.44 -16.08
N TRP A 65 19.09 -5.45 -15.87
CA TRP A 65 18.91 -4.81 -14.58
C TRP A 65 18.10 -5.67 -13.60
N LEU A 66 17.19 -6.51 -14.12
CA LEU A 66 16.52 -7.53 -13.29
C LEU A 66 17.54 -8.55 -12.76
N LEU A 67 18.46 -9.03 -13.60
CA LEU A 67 19.54 -9.90 -13.15
C LEU A 67 20.44 -9.22 -12.12
N ALA A 68 20.78 -7.94 -12.32
CA ALA A 68 21.54 -7.16 -11.34
C ALA A 68 20.78 -7.03 -10.01
N THR A 69 19.47 -6.80 -10.04
CA THR A 69 18.61 -6.75 -8.85
C THR A 69 18.65 -8.07 -8.08
N VAL A 70 18.51 -9.20 -8.79
CA VAL A 70 18.60 -10.54 -8.17
C VAL A 70 19.98 -10.78 -7.56
N ALA A 71 21.05 -10.41 -8.26
CA ALA A 71 22.43 -10.57 -7.74
C ALA A 71 22.64 -9.74 -6.46
N ILE A 72 22.19 -8.48 -6.44
CA ILE A 72 22.27 -7.60 -5.26
C ILE A 72 21.40 -8.16 -4.12
N ALA A 73 20.20 -8.67 -4.41
CA ALA A 73 19.32 -9.28 -3.42
C ALA A 73 19.96 -10.50 -2.74
N ILE A 74 20.58 -11.37 -3.53
CA ILE A 74 21.33 -12.53 -3.03
C ILE A 74 22.52 -12.08 -2.19
N ALA A 75 23.31 -11.15 -2.67
CA ALA A 75 24.46 -10.60 -1.95
C ALA A 75 24.03 -9.96 -0.62
N PHE A 76 22.93 -9.23 -0.60
CA PHE A 76 22.35 -8.64 0.61
C PHE A 76 21.94 -9.73 1.63
N ARG A 77 21.28 -10.81 1.15
CA ARG A 77 20.89 -11.92 2.04
C ARG A 77 22.09 -12.56 2.72
N PHE A 78 23.19 -12.76 1.98
CA PHE A 78 24.46 -13.26 2.55
C PHE A 78 25.09 -12.23 3.52
N ALA A 79 25.12 -10.95 3.15
CA ALA A 79 25.62 -9.88 4.02
C ALA A 79 24.82 -9.77 5.32
N GLU A 80 23.49 -9.93 5.28
CA GLU A 80 22.64 -9.94 6.48
C GLU A 80 22.94 -11.10 7.41
N THR A 81 23.21 -12.30 6.88
CA THR A 81 23.52 -13.48 7.68
C THR A 81 24.95 -13.49 8.20
N SER A 82 25.87 -12.73 7.58
CA SER A 82 27.26 -12.63 7.98
C SER A 82 27.46 -11.97 9.36
N LYS A 83 28.67 -12.11 9.93
CA LYS A 83 29.05 -11.48 11.20
C LYS A 83 29.55 -10.03 11.08
N LEU A 84 29.28 -9.36 9.97
CA LEU A 84 29.69 -7.98 9.74
C LEU A 84 29.13 -7.03 10.81
N LYS A 85 29.98 -6.08 11.27
CA LYS A 85 29.65 -5.24 12.43
C LYS A 85 28.62 -4.15 12.11
N ASN A 86 28.75 -3.46 10.99
CA ASN A 86 27.90 -2.29 10.70
C ASN A 86 26.71 -2.60 9.79
N LYS A 87 25.70 -3.29 10.34
CA LYS A 87 24.51 -3.72 9.59
C LYS A 87 23.69 -2.56 9.01
N TRP A 88 23.72 -1.38 9.63
CA TRP A 88 22.99 -0.22 9.12
C TRP A 88 23.59 0.30 7.81
N LEU A 89 24.91 0.43 7.77
CA LEU A 89 25.59 0.85 6.56
C LEU A 89 25.37 -0.17 5.43
N ILE A 90 25.41 -1.46 5.75
CA ILE A 90 25.13 -2.54 4.79
C ILE A 90 23.70 -2.40 4.24
N ARG A 91 22.70 -2.24 5.11
CA ARG A 91 21.30 -2.06 4.68
C ARG A 91 21.13 -0.82 3.83
N ALA A 92 21.75 0.30 4.20
CA ALA A 92 21.70 1.52 3.40
C ALA A 92 22.34 1.33 2.02
N ALA A 93 23.53 0.76 1.95
CA ALA A 93 24.25 0.54 0.69
C ALA A 93 23.50 -0.42 -0.24
N PHE A 94 23.07 -1.57 0.27
CA PHE A 94 22.29 -2.53 -0.52
C PHE A 94 20.88 -2.02 -0.84
N GLY A 95 20.26 -1.26 0.06
CA GLY A 95 18.98 -0.61 -0.19
C GLY A 95 19.04 0.38 -1.34
N LEU A 96 20.07 1.23 -1.39
CA LEU A 96 20.32 2.14 -2.51
C LEU A 96 20.65 1.37 -3.79
N GLY A 97 21.44 0.30 -3.71
CA GLY A 97 21.76 -0.55 -4.85
C GLY A 97 20.51 -1.24 -5.43
N LEU A 98 19.66 -1.82 -4.57
CA LEU A 98 18.38 -2.41 -4.99
C LEU A 98 17.45 -1.35 -5.58
N TRP A 99 17.32 -0.20 -4.95
CA TRP A 99 16.51 0.90 -5.46
C TRP A 99 16.96 1.32 -6.87
N TYR A 100 18.26 1.52 -7.06
CA TYR A 100 18.82 1.92 -8.35
C TYR A 100 18.61 0.85 -9.43
N THR A 101 18.89 -0.42 -9.14
CA THR A 101 18.74 -1.49 -10.14
C THR A 101 17.30 -1.79 -10.48
N VAL A 102 16.36 -1.72 -9.51
CA VAL A 102 14.91 -1.84 -9.74
C VAL A 102 14.41 -0.69 -10.61
N TYR A 103 14.85 0.55 -10.31
CA TYR A 103 14.51 1.73 -11.11
C TYR A 103 15.02 1.58 -12.57
N GLN A 104 16.26 1.19 -12.77
CA GLN A 104 16.84 0.98 -14.10
C GLN A 104 16.20 -0.21 -14.82
N ALA A 105 15.68 -1.18 -14.11
CA ALA A 105 14.91 -2.28 -14.67
C ALA A 105 13.56 -1.87 -15.26
N GLY A 106 13.14 -0.61 -15.12
CA GLY A 106 11.82 -0.12 -15.53
C GLY A 106 10.70 -0.54 -14.57
N VAL A 107 11.05 -1.11 -13.43
CA VAL A 107 10.12 -1.53 -12.39
C VAL A 107 9.98 -0.41 -11.35
N HIS A 108 8.81 -0.29 -10.75
CA HIS A 108 8.59 0.73 -9.72
C HIS A 108 9.58 0.58 -8.56
N ALA A 109 10.25 1.68 -8.22
CA ALA A 109 11.29 1.71 -7.20
C ALA A 109 10.81 1.31 -5.79
N THR A 110 9.50 1.40 -5.51
CA THR A 110 8.87 0.93 -4.26
C THR A 110 9.09 -0.56 -4.00
N ILE A 111 9.21 -1.37 -5.06
CA ILE A 111 9.47 -2.81 -4.97
C ILE A 111 10.83 -3.10 -4.34
N ALA A 112 11.81 -2.22 -4.48
CA ALA A 112 13.11 -2.37 -3.82
C ALA A 112 12.96 -2.39 -2.28
N GLY A 113 12.06 -1.58 -1.73
CA GLY A 113 11.76 -1.57 -0.30
C GLY A 113 11.14 -2.89 0.18
N VAL A 114 10.22 -3.45 -0.60
CA VAL A 114 9.59 -4.76 -0.31
C VAL A 114 10.63 -5.88 -0.35
N LEU A 115 11.46 -5.91 -1.40
CA LEU A 115 12.56 -6.88 -1.51
C LEU A 115 13.50 -6.79 -0.32
N LEU A 116 13.92 -5.56 0.04
CA LEU A 116 14.79 -5.35 1.20
C LEU A 116 14.14 -5.87 2.49
N GLY A 117 12.85 -5.59 2.69
CA GLY A 117 12.07 -6.04 3.86
C GLY A 117 11.98 -7.56 3.97
N ILE A 118 11.65 -8.24 2.88
CA ILE A 118 11.55 -9.72 2.82
C ILE A 118 12.91 -10.38 3.05
N LEU A 119 13.98 -9.79 2.58
CA LEU A 119 15.32 -10.34 2.71
C LEU A 119 15.91 -10.20 4.12
N ILE A 120 15.36 -9.30 4.95
CA ILE A 120 15.77 -9.16 6.36
C ILE A 120 15.21 -10.36 7.17
N PRO A 121 16.05 -11.08 7.92
CA PRO A 121 15.58 -12.18 8.77
C PRO A 121 14.52 -11.73 9.78
N ALA A 122 13.44 -12.50 9.95
CA ALA A 122 12.32 -12.18 10.83
C ALA A 122 12.76 -11.82 12.26
N ALA A 123 13.74 -12.53 12.81
CA ALA A 123 14.31 -12.24 14.13
C ALA A 123 14.94 -10.83 14.28
N ARG A 124 15.24 -10.16 13.16
CA ARG A 124 15.81 -8.80 13.12
C ARG A 124 14.82 -7.77 12.63
N ALA A 125 13.78 -8.19 11.90
CA ALA A 125 12.81 -7.31 11.27
C ALA A 125 12.18 -6.34 12.29
N HIS A 126 11.76 -6.83 13.45
CA HIS A 126 11.17 -6.00 14.50
C HIS A 126 12.08 -4.83 14.94
N ARG A 127 13.39 -5.07 15.08
CA ARG A 127 14.35 -4.02 15.43
C ARG A 127 14.57 -3.00 14.30
N VAL A 128 14.49 -3.45 13.05
CA VAL A 128 14.61 -2.57 11.89
C VAL A 128 13.37 -1.71 11.77
N ILE A 129 12.18 -2.30 11.87
CA ILE A 129 10.89 -1.61 11.87
C ILE A 129 10.87 -0.53 12.95
N ALA A 130 11.16 -0.88 14.22
CA ALA A 130 11.16 0.06 15.33
C ALA A 130 12.09 1.26 15.13
N LYS A 131 13.14 1.12 14.31
CA LYS A 131 14.09 2.20 14.02
C LYS A 131 13.69 3.05 12.82
N VAL A 132 13.07 2.46 11.80
CA VAL A 132 12.67 3.15 10.56
C VAL A 132 11.31 3.81 10.71
N GLN A 133 10.39 3.18 11.43
CA GLN A 133 9.01 3.62 11.59
C GLN A 133 8.85 5.06 12.09
N PRO A 134 9.64 5.56 13.07
CA PRO A 134 9.53 6.97 13.48
C PRO A 134 9.86 7.95 12.35
N ALA A 135 10.91 7.69 11.57
CA ALA A 135 11.25 8.51 10.42
C ALA A 135 10.16 8.47 9.35
N THR A 136 9.60 7.29 9.10
CA THR A 136 8.48 7.13 8.16
C THR A 136 7.26 7.92 8.64
N ASN A 137 6.84 7.75 9.90
CA ASN A 137 5.60 8.35 10.40
C ASN A 137 5.70 9.86 10.60
N PHE A 138 6.86 10.38 11.04
CA PHE A 138 7.00 11.79 11.39
C PHE A 138 7.65 12.66 10.31
N VAL A 139 8.30 12.07 9.32
CA VAL A 139 8.97 12.82 8.25
C VAL A 139 8.43 12.42 6.88
N ILE A 140 8.51 11.15 6.50
CA ILE A 140 8.20 10.72 5.13
C ILE A 140 6.71 10.85 4.84
N LEU A 141 5.83 10.30 5.69
CA LEU A 141 4.38 10.36 5.48
C LEU A 141 3.83 11.79 5.49
N PRO A 142 4.20 12.70 6.42
CA PRO A 142 3.77 14.09 6.36
C PRO A 142 4.25 14.83 5.11
N LEU A 143 5.50 14.63 4.70
CA LEU A 143 6.02 15.23 3.46
C LEU A 143 5.28 14.69 2.24
N PHE A 144 5.07 13.39 2.15
CA PHE A 144 4.31 12.77 1.08
C PHE A 144 2.88 13.29 1.04
N ALA A 145 2.18 13.30 2.18
CA ALA A 145 0.82 13.82 2.27
C ALA A 145 0.74 15.28 1.83
N PHE A 146 1.69 16.12 2.28
CA PHE A 146 1.76 17.53 1.89
C PHE A 146 1.95 17.71 0.38
N THR A 147 2.87 16.95 -0.23
CA THR A 147 3.11 17.01 -1.68
C THR A 147 1.95 16.43 -2.50
N ALA A 148 1.32 15.37 -1.99
CA ALA A 148 0.21 14.71 -2.68
C ALA A 148 -1.09 15.52 -2.67
N VAL A 149 -1.31 16.33 -1.62
CA VAL A 149 -2.48 17.23 -1.51
C VAL A 149 -2.27 18.55 -2.28
N ALA A 150 -1.04 18.88 -2.64
CA ALA A 150 -0.73 20.09 -3.45
C ALA A 150 -1.16 19.93 -4.91
N VAL A 151 -2.42 19.54 -5.14
CA VAL A 151 -3.04 19.39 -6.47
C VAL A 151 -3.97 20.57 -6.71
N VAL A 152 -3.95 21.11 -7.92
CA VAL A 152 -4.93 22.10 -8.33
C VAL A 152 -6.29 21.42 -8.43
N ILE A 153 -7.22 21.81 -7.55
CA ILE A 153 -8.60 21.32 -7.62
C ILE A 153 -9.21 21.87 -8.92
N PRO A 154 -9.56 21.02 -9.90
CA PRO A 154 -10.21 21.50 -11.12
C PRO A 154 -11.57 22.08 -10.78
N ALA A 155 -11.97 23.13 -11.51
CA ALA A 155 -13.30 23.67 -11.36
C ALA A 155 -14.31 22.55 -11.66
N MET A 156 -15.19 22.27 -10.72
CA MET A 156 -16.30 21.32 -10.92
C MET A 156 -17.25 21.91 -11.96
N THR A 157 -16.97 21.71 -13.22
CA THR A 157 -17.94 21.92 -14.29
C THR A 157 -18.96 20.82 -14.17
N GLY A 158 -20.24 21.16 -14.08
CA GLY A 158 -21.37 20.31 -13.68
C GLY A 158 -21.64 19.05 -14.52
N ASP A 159 -20.70 18.61 -15.34
CA ASP A 159 -20.74 17.32 -16.02
C ASP A 159 -20.28 16.21 -15.09
N SER A 160 -21.06 15.13 -15.07
CA SER A 160 -20.75 13.93 -14.30
C SER A 160 -19.36 13.40 -14.66
N ASN A 161 -18.41 13.53 -13.73
CA ASN A 161 -17.05 13.04 -13.90
C ASN A 161 -17.02 11.53 -13.64
N PRO A 162 -16.93 10.68 -14.67
CA PRO A 162 -17.04 9.24 -14.52
C PRO A 162 -15.87 8.65 -13.73
N VAL A 163 -14.67 9.26 -13.77
CA VAL A 163 -13.49 8.80 -13.02
C VAL A 163 -13.67 9.05 -11.54
N PHE A 164 -14.02 10.30 -11.16
CA PHE A 164 -14.32 10.64 -9.78
C PHE A 164 -15.45 9.77 -9.21
N THR A 165 -16.57 9.67 -9.94
CA THR A 165 -17.73 8.87 -9.49
C THR A 165 -17.35 7.40 -9.33
N GLY A 166 -16.57 6.83 -10.26
CA GLY A 166 -16.12 5.45 -10.20
C GLY A 166 -15.21 5.18 -8.99
N ILE A 167 -14.23 6.06 -8.73
CA ILE A 167 -13.31 5.94 -7.59
C ILE A 167 -14.07 6.15 -6.28
N PHE A 168 -14.91 7.17 -6.17
CA PHE A 168 -15.71 7.45 -4.98
C PHE A 168 -16.63 6.29 -4.63
N LEU A 169 -17.39 5.77 -5.59
CA LEU A 169 -18.25 4.60 -5.37
C LEU A 169 -17.43 3.35 -5.07
N GLY A 170 -16.28 3.17 -5.71
CA GLY A 170 -15.37 2.06 -5.45
C GLY A 170 -14.85 2.07 -4.01
N LEU A 171 -14.43 3.21 -3.49
CA LEU A 171 -13.96 3.37 -2.10
C LEU A 171 -15.09 3.31 -1.09
N ALA A 172 -16.14 4.12 -1.29
CA ALA A 172 -17.20 4.29 -0.29
C ALA A 172 -18.18 3.11 -0.23
N VAL A 173 -18.44 2.45 -1.35
CA VAL A 173 -19.44 1.36 -1.43
C VAL A 173 -18.76 0.04 -1.80
N GLY A 174 -18.03 0.01 -2.91
CA GLY A 174 -17.45 -1.23 -3.44
C GLY A 174 -16.54 -1.91 -2.42
N LYS A 175 -15.64 -1.15 -1.82
CA LYS A 175 -14.69 -1.67 -0.83
C LYS A 175 -15.38 -2.07 0.47
N VAL A 176 -16.30 -1.24 0.98
CA VAL A 176 -17.05 -1.55 2.20
C VAL A 176 -17.85 -2.84 2.03
N VAL A 177 -18.60 -2.95 0.94
CA VAL A 177 -19.41 -4.15 0.65
C VAL A 177 -18.52 -5.37 0.40
N GLY A 178 -17.50 -5.21 -0.42
CA GLY A 178 -16.56 -6.31 -0.76
C GLY A 178 -15.85 -6.87 0.47
N ILE A 179 -15.26 -6.02 1.31
CA ILE A 179 -14.56 -6.43 2.53
C ILE A 179 -15.55 -7.04 3.52
N SER A 180 -16.72 -6.43 3.73
CA SER A 180 -17.70 -6.95 4.69
C SER A 180 -18.21 -8.33 4.28
N ILE A 181 -18.57 -8.52 3.01
CA ILE A 181 -19.04 -9.82 2.50
C ILE A 181 -17.92 -10.85 2.58
N ALA A 182 -16.72 -10.53 2.09
CA ALA A 182 -15.58 -11.44 2.10
C ALA A 182 -15.22 -11.87 3.54
N ALA A 183 -15.18 -10.94 4.48
CA ALA A 183 -14.89 -11.21 5.88
C ALA A 183 -15.97 -12.07 6.55
N ILE A 184 -17.24 -11.78 6.30
CA ILE A 184 -18.36 -12.61 6.81
C ILE A 184 -18.28 -14.03 6.28
N VAL A 185 -18.06 -14.17 4.97
CA VAL A 185 -17.94 -15.49 4.32
C VAL A 185 -16.72 -16.24 4.85
N ALA A 186 -15.56 -15.59 4.89
CA ALA A 186 -14.34 -16.20 5.43
C ALA A 186 -14.52 -16.63 6.89
N ASN A 187 -15.09 -15.77 7.75
CA ASN A 187 -15.33 -16.09 9.16
C ASN A 187 -16.31 -17.26 9.34
N ARG A 188 -17.28 -17.44 8.42
CA ARG A 188 -18.21 -18.58 8.45
C ARG A 188 -17.57 -19.89 7.97
N LEU A 189 -16.63 -19.80 7.03
CA LEU A 189 -15.91 -20.97 6.49
C LEU A 189 -14.84 -21.49 7.45
N LEU A 190 -14.35 -20.68 8.36
CA LEU A 190 -13.39 -21.08 9.40
C LEU A 190 -14.05 -22.04 10.39
N GLY A 191 -13.24 -22.96 10.95
CA GLY A 191 -13.65 -23.82 12.06
C GLY A 191 -14.04 -23.00 13.30
N PRO A 192 -14.87 -23.57 14.21
CA PRO A 192 -15.34 -22.84 15.39
C PRO A 192 -14.21 -22.25 16.28
N GLU A 193 -13.04 -22.90 16.29
CA GLU A 193 -11.88 -22.50 17.08
C GLU A 193 -11.12 -21.31 16.46
N ASP A 194 -11.20 -21.15 15.13
CA ASP A 194 -10.48 -20.13 14.36
C ASP A 194 -11.36 -18.91 14.03
N ARG A 195 -12.64 -18.96 14.36
CA ARG A 195 -13.56 -17.85 14.10
C ARG A 195 -13.23 -16.64 14.93
N LEU A 196 -13.24 -15.49 14.26
CA LEU A 196 -13.23 -14.23 14.98
C LEU A 196 -14.53 -14.08 15.79
N PRO A 197 -14.45 -13.69 17.06
CA PRO A 197 -15.63 -13.47 17.91
C PRO A 197 -16.32 -12.13 17.56
N LEU A 198 -16.66 -11.97 16.27
CA LEU A 198 -17.28 -10.79 15.70
C LEU A 198 -18.61 -11.17 15.06
N ASN A 199 -19.62 -10.33 15.24
CA ASN A 199 -20.90 -10.46 14.55
C ASN A 199 -20.76 -9.99 13.09
N ALA A 200 -21.69 -10.44 12.23
CA ALA A 200 -21.68 -10.02 10.82
C ALA A 200 -21.74 -8.48 10.65
N LEU A 201 -22.46 -7.79 11.55
CA LEU A 201 -22.58 -6.34 11.52
C LEU A 201 -21.29 -5.61 11.92
N ASP A 202 -20.39 -6.26 12.68
CA ASP A 202 -19.13 -5.67 13.11
C ASP A 202 -18.15 -5.49 11.94
N PHE A 203 -18.32 -6.26 10.85
CA PHE A 203 -17.49 -6.13 9.65
C PHE A 203 -17.81 -4.91 8.80
N ILE A 204 -19.02 -4.31 8.94
CA ILE A 204 -19.39 -3.11 8.18
C ILE A 204 -18.52 -1.89 8.55
N PRO A 205 -18.42 -1.49 9.83
CA PRO A 205 -17.53 -0.40 10.21
C PRO A 205 -16.05 -0.70 9.92
N LEU A 206 -15.62 -1.96 9.96
CA LEU A 206 -14.28 -2.35 9.56
C LEU A 206 -14.06 -2.15 8.05
N GLY A 207 -15.07 -2.44 7.23
CA GLY A 207 -15.07 -2.15 5.80
C GLY A 207 -14.97 -0.63 5.52
N PHE A 208 -15.68 0.20 6.28
CA PHE A 208 -15.56 1.66 6.17
C PHE A 208 -14.16 2.16 6.53
N LEU A 209 -13.58 1.68 7.62
CA LEU A 209 -12.21 2.03 8.01
C LEU A 209 -11.19 1.59 6.96
N ALA A 210 -11.34 0.40 6.40
CA ALA A 210 -10.50 -0.10 5.31
C ALA A 210 -10.75 0.63 3.98
N GLY A 211 -11.90 1.24 3.79
CA GLY A 211 -12.25 2.04 2.62
C GLY A 211 -11.47 3.37 2.53
N VAL A 212 -10.79 3.80 3.59
CA VAL A 212 -9.96 5.00 3.57
C VAL A 212 -8.67 4.70 2.81
N GLY A 213 -8.60 5.13 1.54
CA GLY A 213 -7.42 5.01 0.70
C GLY A 213 -6.88 6.40 0.39
N PHE A 214 -5.91 6.90 1.14
CA PHE A 214 -5.35 8.23 0.94
C PHE A 214 -4.01 8.19 0.21
N THR A 215 -2.93 7.78 0.89
CA THR A 215 -1.57 7.88 0.34
C THR A 215 -1.34 6.95 -0.85
N VAL A 216 -1.75 5.70 -0.74
CA VAL A 216 -1.54 4.70 -1.80
C VAL A 216 -2.51 4.91 -2.96
N SER A 217 -3.76 5.32 -2.69
CA SER A 217 -4.71 5.69 -3.76
C SER A 217 -4.21 6.88 -4.59
N LEU A 218 -3.62 7.90 -3.95
CA LEU A 218 -3.01 9.04 -4.65
C LEU A 218 -1.80 8.62 -5.49
N LEU A 219 -0.95 7.73 -4.95
CA LEU A 219 0.15 7.16 -5.72
C LEU A 219 -0.36 6.39 -6.94
N MET A 220 -1.38 5.54 -6.77
CA MET A 220 -1.98 4.80 -7.87
C MET A 220 -2.62 5.71 -8.91
N ALA A 221 -3.32 6.78 -8.48
CA ALA A 221 -3.88 7.77 -9.40
C ALA A 221 -2.78 8.45 -10.23
N HIS A 222 -1.66 8.82 -9.59
CA HIS A 222 -0.52 9.39 -10.30
C HIS A 222 0.06 8.41 -11.33
N LEU A 223 0.18 7.12 -10.99
CA LEU A 223 0.71 6.12 -11.90
C LEU A 223 -0.24 5.75 -13.03
N ALA A 224 -1.54 5.69 -12.73
CA ALA A 224 -2.57 5.37 -13.70
C ALA A 224 -2.72 6.44 -14.79
N PHE A 225 -2.49 7.72 -14.44
CA PHE A 225 -2.75 8.88 -15.29
C PHE A 225 -1.52 9.76 -15.48
N LEU A 226 -0.30 9.18 -15.52
CA LEU A 226 0.96 9.90 -15.72
C LEU A 226 0.98 10.80 -16.98
N SER A 227 0.31 10.36 -18.04
CA SER A 227 0.26 11.05 -19.35
C SER A 227 -0.99 11.92 -19.52
N ASP A 228 -1.92 11.91 -18.57
CA ASP A 228 -3.18 12.65 -18.67
C ASP A 228 -3.45 13.45 -17.38
N PRO A 229 -3.01 14.74 -17.34
CA PRO A 229 -3.22 15.59 -16.16
C PRO A 229 -4.69 15.84 -15.83
N GLU A 230 -5.58 15.76 -16.81
CA GLU A 230 -7.01 15.99 -16.61
C GLU A 230 -7.65 14.81 -15.90
N LEU A 231 -7.39 13.57 -16.36
CA LEU A 231 -7.85 12.36 -15.67
C LEU A 231 -7.22 12.22 -14.28
N TYR A 232 -5.95 12.61 -14.12
CA TYR A 232 -5.32 12.65 -12.80
C TYR A 232 -6.03 13.60 -11.84
N ALA A 233 -6.30 14.83 -12.28
CA ALA A 233 -7.01 15.81 -11.47
C ALA A 233 -8.41 15.33 -11.07
N GLN A 234 -9.10 14.62 -11.98
CA GLN A 234 -10.39 13.98 -11.72
C GLN A 234 -10.31 12.83 -10.71
N ALA A 235 -9.21 12.10 -10.69
CA ALA A 235 -9.02 10.95 -9.80
C ALA A 235 -8.65 11.33 -8.36
N VAL A 236 -8.15 12.55 -8.16
CA VAL A 236 -7.65 13.07 -6.88
C VAL A 236 -8.70 13.91 -6.14
N LEU A 237 -9.80 14.27 -6.80
CA LEU A 237 -10.95 14.96 -6.18
C LEU A 237 -11.67 14.08 -5.19
#